data_80855b175b3cef70934af0ca32521c99
#
_entry.id   80855b175b3cef70934af0ca32521c99
#
_cell.length_a   1.000
_cell.length_b   1.000
_cell.length_c   1.000
_cell.angle_alpha   90.00
_cell.angle_beta   90.00
_cell.angle_gamma   90.00
#
_symmetry.space_group_name_H-M   'P 1'
#
loop_
_entity.id
_entity.type
_entity.pdbx_description
1 polymer ?
#
loop_
_entity_poly.entity_id
_entity_poly.type
_entity_poly.pdbx_seq_one_letter_code
_entity_poly.pdbx_strand_id
1 'polypeptide(L)'
;MNILIVHAHPEPKSFCAALKNTAVETLTGLGHEVCVSDLYAMNFNPVASAEDFLERENPDYLYYALEQRTSFSSGKIKQDIQDEIAKVKNADLIIFTFPLFWMSVPAILKGWIDRVFVSGVFYGGKRIYGKGGMQGKKALVCTTLGGREYMFGDQGIHGQLYGPSGMLRSVLQGALGYVGMDVLEPFVAYHVPYVSAEERKGILSNWRQSLLELGTRAVMEMPSFDGYDETFKPRC
;
A
#
# COMPACT_ATOMS: atom_id res chain seq x y z
N MET A 1 13.57 11.63 -6.26
CA MET A 1 12.22 11.05 -6.36
C MET A 1 11.34 11.67 -5.29
N ASN A 2 10.04 11.79 -5.58
CA ASN A 2 9.03 12.09 -4.58
C ASN A 2 8.54 10.77 -3.96
N ILE A 3 8.65 10.64 -2.65
CA ILE A 3 8.32 9.41 -1.93
C ILE A 3 7.20 9.70 -0.93
N LEU A 4 6.12 8.93 -1.00
CA LEU A 4 5.07 8.94 0.01
C LEU A 4 5.24 7.74 0.93
N ILE A 5 5.26 7.97 2.25
CA ILE A 5 5.20 6.90 3.24
C ILE A 5 3.81 6.93 3.88
N VAL A 6 3.02 5.88 3.67
CA VAL A 6 1.72 5.68 4.34
C VAL A 6 1.96 4.80 5.55
N HIS A 7 1.82 5.37 6.75
CA HIS A 7 2.11 4.70 8.01
C HIS A 7 0.84 4.39 8.79
N ALA A 8 0.71 3.15 9.26
CA ALA A 8 -0.46 2.70 10.01
C ALA A 8 -0.07 1.95 11.30
N HIS A 9 0.29 2.68 12.35
CA HIS A 9 0.51 2.08 13.69
C HIS A 9 0.02 3.02 14.79
N PRO A 10 -0.79 2.54 15.77
CA PRO A 10 -1.33 3.40 16.83
C PRO A 10 -0.30 3.87 17.87
N GLU A 11 0.82 3.13 18.02
CA GLU A 11 1.87 3.45 18.98
C GLU A 11 3.06 4.12 18.27
N PRO A 12 3.32 5.42 18.53
CA PRO A 12 4.42 6.15 17.88
C PRO A 12 5.83 5.69 18.29
N LYS A 13 5.95 4.94 19.39
CA LYS A 13 7.21 4.32 19.84
C LYS A 13 7.36 2.86 19.40
N SER A 14 6.48 2.36 18.53
CA SER A 14 6.53 1.00 18.04
C SER A 14 7.77 0.76 17.17
N PHE A 15 8.14 -0.51 17.00
CA PHE A 15 9.19 -0.88 16.05
C PHE A 15 8.79 -0.59 14.60
N CYS A 16 7.51 -0.69 14.28
CA CYS A 16 6.98 -0.27 12.99
C CYS A 16 7.22 1.23 12.73
N ALA A 17 7.02 2.09 13.76
CA ALA A 17 7.36 3.51 13.68
C ALA A 17 8.87 3.74 13.54
N ALA A 18 9.72 2.92 14.20
CA ALA A 18 11.16 2.99 14.02
C ALA A 18 11.58 2.67 12.57
N LEU A 19 10.94 1.67 11.92
CA LEU A 19 11.15 1.38 10.49
C LEU A 19 10.73 2.56 9.60
N LYS A 20 9.58 3.18 9.87
CA LYS A 20 9.13 4.40 9.18
C LYS A 20 10.18 5.52 9.33
N ASN A 21 10.63 5.79 10.55
CA ASN A 21 11.61 6.86 10.80
C ASN A 21 12.95 6.59 10.11
N THR A 22 13.44 5.33 10.14
CA THR A 22 14.63 4.91 9.40
C THR A 22 14.46 5.15 7.89
N ALA A 23 13.27 4.90 7.34
CA ALA A 23 13.02 5.18 5.93
C ALA A 23 13.06 6.68 5.63
N VAL A 24 12.42 7.51 6.45
CA VAL A 24 12.45 8.98 6.31
C VAL A 24 13.90 9.49 6.34
N GLU A 25 14.67 9.12 7.38
CA GLU A 25 16.07 9.56 7.54
C GLU A 25 16.94 9.13 6.35
N THR A 26 16.85 7.85 5.96
CA THR A 26 17.68 7.29 4.89
C THR A 26 17.38 7.95 3.55
N LEU A 27 16.09 8.02 3.20
CA LEU A 27 15.68 8.52 1.89
C LEU A 27 15.86 10.03 1.74
N THR A 28 15.61 10.80 2.82
CA THR A 28 15.93 12.23 2.85
C THR A 28 17.43 12.46 2.75
N GLY A 29 18.24 11.64 3.46
CA GLY A 29 19.71 11.70 3.36
C GLY A 29 20.26 11.39 1.96
N LEU A 30 19.51 10.67 1.15
CA LEU A 30 19.80 10.41 -0.27
C LEU A 30 19.31 11.55 -1.21
N GLY A 31 18.74 12.62 -0.68
CA GLY A 31 18.23 13.75 -1.46
C GLY A 31 16.85 13.51 -2.08
N HIS A 32 16.06 12.58 -1.56
CA HIS A 32 14.66 12.39 -1.98
C HIS A 32 13.72 13.32 -1.20
N GLU A 33 12.63 13.74 -1.83
CA GLU A 33 11.53 14.43 -1.16
C GLU A 33 10.60 13.38 -0.52
N VAL A 34 10.51 13.38 0.82
CA VAL A 34 9.75 12.39 1.57
C VAL A 34 8.56 13.06 2.24
N CYS A 35 7.34 12.64 1.89
CA CYS A 35 6.11 13.01 2.56
C CYS A 35 5.58 11.82 3.37
N VAL A 36 5.02 12.07 4.55
CA VAL A 36 4.47 11.01 5.41
C VAL A 36 2.98 11.26 5.65
N SER A 37 2.15 10.26 5.36
CA SER A 37 0.77 10.16 5.82
C SER A 37 0.72 9.17 6.99
N ASP A 38 0.83 9.69 8.22
CA ASP A 38 0.69 8.91 9.45
C ASP A 38 -0.80 8.86 9.81
N LEU A 39 -1.45 7.76 9.46
CA LEU A 39 -2.92 7.65 9.49
C LEU A 39 -3.50 7.78 10.89
N TYR A 40 -2.80 7.32 11.93
CA TYR A 40 -3.24 7.50 13.31
C TYR A 40 -3.02 8.93 13.80
N ALA A 41 -1.87 9.53 13.51
CA ALA A 41 -1.60 10.92 13.89
C ALA A 41 -2.53 11.91 13.17
N MET A 42 -2.95 11.59 11.95
CA MET A 42 -3.91 12.38 11.16
C MET A 42 -5.36 12.18 11.62
N ASN A 43 -5.64 11.22 12.51
CA ASN A 43 -7.00 10.76 12.81
C ASN A 43 -7.80 10.43 11.54
N PHE A 44 -7.16 9.74 10.59
CA PHE A 44 -7.78 9.41 9.31
C PHE A 44 -9.03 8.55 9.53
N ASN A 45 -10.18 8.96 8.99
CA ASN A 45 -11.38 8.16 9.04
C ASN A 45 -11.28 6.98 8.05
N PRO A 46 -11.27 5.72 8.49
CA PRO A 46 -11.16 4.57 7.57
C PRO A 46 -12.49 4.14 6.95
N VAL A 47 -13.61 4.71 7.39
CA VAL A 47 -14.93 4.24 6.98
C VAL A 47 -15.37 4.91 5.69
N ALA A 48 -15.38 4.15 4.59
CA ALA A 48 -15.96 4.59 3.33
C ALA A 48 -17.48 4.75 3.48
N SER A 49 -18.01 5.92 3.18
CA SER A 49 -19.43 6.23 3.36
C SER A 49 -19.93 7.29 2.39
N ALA A 50 -21.26 7.55 2.42
CA ALA A 50 -21.86 8.64 1.68
C ALA A 50 -21.29 10.02 2.06
N GLU A 51 -20.75 10.16 3.27
CA GLU A 51 -20.15 11.39 3.76
C GLU A 51 -18.82 11.75 3.08
N ASP A 52 -18.24 10.87 2.29
CA ASP A 52 -17.03 11.14 1.52
C ASP A 52 -17.28 12.09 0.35
N PHE A 53 -18.54 12.32 0.04
CA PHE A 53 -19.00 13.13 -1.08
C PHE A 53 -19.74 14.37 -0.57
N LEU A 54 -19.33 15.56 -1.03
CA LEU A 54 -19.99 16.84 -0.68
C LEU A 54 -21.40 16.91 -1.29
N GLU A 55 -21.58 16.31 -2.45
CA GLU A 55 -22.84 16.16 -3.16
C GLU A 55 -22.79 14.84 -3.93
N ARG A 56 -23.85 14.04 -3.89
CA ARG A 56 -23.94 12.77 -4.61
C ARG A 56 -24.68 12.91 -5.91
N GLU A 57 -24.25 12.17 -6.92
CA GLU A 57 -24.95 12.07 -8.21
C GLU A 57 -26.31 11.39 -8.03
N ASN A 58 -26.34 10.30 -7.24
CA ASN A 58 -27.57 9.60 -6.90
C ASN A 58 -27.83 9.69 -5.38
N PRO A 59 -28.77 10.53 -4.92
CA PRO A 59 -29.07 10.69 -3.50
C PRO A 59 -29.77 9.46 -2.88
N ASP A 60 -30.48 8.67 -3.69
CA ASP A 60 -31.32 7.57 -3.21
C ASP A 60 -30.54 6.28 -3.01
N TYR A 61 -29.47 6.07 -3.77
CA TYR A 61 -28.66 4.84 -3.73
C TYR A 61 -27.16 5.11 -3.85
N LEU A 62 -26.39 4.67 -2.85
CA LEU A 62 -24.95 4.81 -2.86
C LEU A 62 -24.28 3.68 -3.66
N TYR A 63 -23.87 3.97 -4.89
CA TYR A 63 -22.93 3.14 -5.61
C TYR A 63 -21.53 3.75 -5.48
N TYR A 64 -20.81 3.39 -4.40
CA TYR A 64 -19.62 4.10 -3.91
C TYR A 64 -18.56 4.36 -5.00
N ALA A 65 -18.21 3.34 -5.82
CA ALA A 65 -17.21 3.48 -6.87
C ALA A 65 -17.64 4.42 -8.03
N LEU A 66 -18.94 4.54 -8.31
CA LEU A 66 -19.45 5.50 -9.31
C LEU A 66 -19.43 6.92 -8.70
N GLU A 67 -19.87 7.07 -7.46
CA GLU A 67 -19.80 8.35 -6.75
C GLU A 67 -18.35 8.85 -6.64
N GLN A 68 -17.37 7.96 -6.36
CA GLN A 68 -15.96 8.34 -6.41
C GLN A 68 -15.57 8.97 -7.74
N ARG A 69 -15.99 8.36 -8.86
CA ARG A 69 -15.63 8.82 -10.21
C ARG A 69 -16.25 10.17 -10.54
N THR A 70 -17.55 10.34 -10.31
CA THR A 70 -18.27 11.58 -10.64
C THR A 70 -17.87 12.69 -9.70
N SER A 71 -17.79 12.43 -8.40
CA SER A 71 -17.42 13.43 -7.40
C SER A 71 -15.96 13.87 -7.52
N PHE A 72 -15.03 12.98 -7.89
CA PHE A 72 -13.64 13.39 -8.15
C PHE A 72 -13.56 14.33 -9.36
N SER A 73 -14.22 13.99 -10.47
CA SER A 73 -14.18 14.82 -11.69
C SER A 73 -14.85 16.18 -11.52
N SER A 74 -15.81 16.29 -10.60
CA SER A 74 -16.52 17.54 -10.28
C SER A 74 -15.97 18.28 -9.05
N GLY A 75 -14.89 17.78 -8.42
CA GLY A 75 -14.31 18.39 -7.22
C GLY A 75 -15.14 18.25 -5.94
N LYS A 76 -16.05 17.27 -5.90
CA LYS A 76 -17.02 17.08 -4.81
C LYS A 76 -16.63 15.96 -3.82
N ILE A 77 -15.41 15.43 -3.87
CA ILE A 77 -14.87 14.54 -2.84
C ILE A 77 -14.38 15.37 -1.64
N LYS A 78 -14.52 14.87 -0.42
CA LYS A 78 -14.00 15.53 0.80
C LYS A 78 -12.52 15.85 0.69
N GLN A 79 -12.11 16.94 1.34
CA GLN A 79 -10.77 17.51 1.22
C GLN A 79 -9.69 16.56 1.75
N ASP A 80 -9.94 15.84 2.84
CA ASP A 80 -9.00 14.85 3.39
C ASP A 80 -8.62 13.76 2.37
N ILE A 81 -9.58 13.32 1.57
CA ILE A 81 -9.36 12.35 0.49
C ILE A 81 -8.64 13.00 -0.69
N GLN A 82 -9.01 14.23 -1.06
CA GLN A 82 -8.35 14.97 -2.15
C GLN A 82 -6.87 15.20 -1.85
N ASP A 83 -6.53 15.55 -0.61
CA ASP A 83 -5.16 15.77 -0.16
C ASP A 83 -4.33 14.49 -0.27
N GLU A 84 -4.88 13.34 0.14
CA GLU A 84 -4.21 12.06 0.01
C GLU A 84 -4.05 11.63 -1.46
N ILE A 85 -5.08 11.83 -2.30
CA ILE A 85 -5.00 11.59 -3.75
C ILE A 85 -3.88 12.44 -4.38
N ALA A 86 -3.75 13.70 -3.98
CA ALA A 86 -2.70 14.59 -4.49
C ALA A 86 -1.30 14.06 -4.13
N LYS A 87 -1.09 13.60 -2.87
CA LYS A 87 0.18 12.97 -2.44
C LYS A 87 0.49 11.71 -3.26
N VAL A 88 -0.50 10.82 -3.43
CA VAL A 88 -0.37 9.59 -4.24
C VAL A 88 0.00 9.92 -5.69
N LYS A 89 -0.65 10.91 -6.29
CA LYS A 89 -0.37 11.33 -7.69
C LYS A 89 1.03 11.92 -7.84
N ASN A 90 1.53 12.63 -6.84
CA ASN A 90 2.85 13.25 -6.87
C ASN A 90 3.99 12.25 -6.59
N ALA A 91 3.73 11.15 -5.88
CA ALA A 91 4.75 10.18 -5.51
C ALA A 91 5.23 9.35 -6.71
N ASP A 92 6.55 9.11 -6.80
CA ASP A 92 7.18 8.13 -7.68
C ASP A 92 7.22 6.74 -7.01
N LEU A 93 7.38 6.71 -5.69
CA LEU A 93 7.39 5.53 -4.83
C LEU A 93 6.45 5.73 -3.65
N ILE A 94 5.63 4.73 -3.36
CA ILE A 94 4.80 4.70 -2.15
C ILE A 94 5.27 3.56 -1.25
N ILE A 95 5.68 3.88 -0.02
CA ILE A 95 6.08 2.90 0.99
C ILE A 95 4.95 2.77 2.01
N PHE A 96 4.45 1.56 2.19
CA PHE A 96 3.42 1.25 3.18
C PHE A 96 4.07 0.61 4.40
N THR A 97 3.99 1.26 5.57
CA THR A 97 4.55 0.76 6.83
C THR A 97 3.45 0.42 7.82
N PHE A 98 3.32 -0.85 8.20
CA PHE A 98 2.23 -1.33 9.06
C PHE A 98 2.57 -2.64 9.78
N PRO A 99 1.94 -2.94 10.92
CA PRO A 99 1.99 -4.26 11.54
C PRO A 99 1.02 -5.19 10.82
N LEU A 100 1.40 -6.46 10.68
CA LEU A 100 0.49 -7.47 10.14
C LEU A 100 -0.61 -7.79 11.18
N PHE A 101 -1.85 -7.39 10.89
CA PHE A 101 -3.01 -7.69 11.71
C PHE A 101 -3.90 -8.70 10.98
N TRP A 102 -4.15 -9.86 11.63
CA TRP A 102 -4.99 -10.93 11.06
C TRP A 102 -4.58 -11.30 9.63
N MET A 103 -3.27 -11.48 9.42
CA MET A 103 -2.65 -11.81 8.12
C MET A 103 -2.93 -10.79 7.00
N SER A 104 -3.26 -9.55 7.37
CA SER A 104 -3.57 -8.46 6.44
C SER A 104 -3.13 -7.10 6.99
N VAL A 105 -3.55 -6.03 6.35
CA VAL A 105 -3.31 -4.65 6.79
C VAL A 105 -4.24 -4.25 7.92
N PRO A 106 -3.85 -3.32 8.80
CA PRO A 106 -4.75 -2.71 9.78
C PRO A 106 -5.97 -2.06 9.11
N ALA A 107 -7.13 -2.06 9.80
CA ALA A 107 -8.38 -1.51 9.27
C ALA A 107 -8.24 -0.06 8.77
N ILE A 108 -7.46 0.76 9.47
CA ILE A 108 -7.23 2.15 9.07
C ILE A 108 -6.52 2.25 7.70
N LEU A 109 -5.56 1.37 7.41
CA LEU A 109 -4.88 1.33 6.13
C LEU A 109 -5.78 0.76 5.02
N LYS A 110 -6.61 -0.27 5.35
CA LYS A 110 -7.60 -0.77 4.39
C LYS A 110 -8.59 0.34 4.01
N GLY A 111 -9.08 1.08 4.99
CA GLY A 111 -9.97 2.21 4.74
C GLY A 111 -9.32 3.35 3.96
N TRP A 112 -8.02 3.61 4.18
CA TRP A 112 -7.27 4.55 3.35
C TRP A 112 -7.24 4.08 1.88
N ILE A 113 -6.95 2.80 1.62
CA ILE A 113 -6.99 2.22 0.27
C ILE A 113 -8.38 2.39 -0.35
N ASP A 114 -9.45 2.06 0.38
CA ASP A 114 -10.82 2.12 -0.11
C ASP A 114 -11.27 3.54 -0.48
N ARG A 115 -10.82 4.54 0.30
CA ARG A 115 -11.25 5.93 0.12
C ARG A 115 -10.36 6.70 -0.86
N VAL A 116 -9.05 6.37 -0.93
CA VAL A 116 -8.06 7.13 -1.70
C VAL A 116 -7.84 6.56 -3.10
N PHE A 117 -7.89 5.23 -3.27
CA PHE A 117 -7.77 4.65 -4.62
C PHE A 117 -9.09 4.76 -5.38
N VAL A 118 -9.42 5.99 -5.79
CA VAL A 118 -10.72 6.30 -6.40
C VAL A 118 -10.87 5.75 -7.81
N SER A 119 -12.07 5.25 -8.09
CA SER A 119 -12.49 4.83 -9.43
C SER A 119 -12.41 5.99 -10.43
N GLY A 120 -12.05 5.70 -11.67
CA GLY A 120 -11.88 6.71 -12.72
C GLY A 120 -10.51 7.40 -12.72
N VAL A 121 -9.80 7.41 -11.58
CA VAL A 121 -8.43 7.97 -11.46
C VAL A 121 -7.41 6.84 -11.48
N PHE A 122 -7.46 5.93 -10.51
CA PHE A 122 -6.45 4.89 -10.33
C PHE A 122 -6.84 3.56 -10.99
N TYR A 123 -8.12 3.29 -11.09
CA TYR A 123 -8.67 2.11 -11.76
C TYR A 123 -10.03 2.41 -12.40
N GLY A 124 -10.53 1.48 -13.21
CA GLY A 124 -11.90 1.50 -13.73
C GLY A 124 -12.01 0.93 -15.15
N GLY A 125 -13.04 0.12 -15.39
CA GLY A 125 -13.23 -0.59 -16.64
C GLY A 125 -12.02 -1.49 -16.95
N LYS A 126 -11.36 -1.27 -18.09
CA LYS A 126 -10.17 -2.03 -18.51
C LYS A 126 -8.85 -1.47 -17.95
N ARG A 127 -8.91 -0.40 -17.15
CA ARG A 127 -7.72 0.24 -16.55
C ARG A 127 -7.37 -0.43 -15.21
N ILE A 128 -6.78 -1.61 -15.27
CA ILE A 128 -6.31 -2.39 -14.13
C ILE A 128 -4.94 -2.98 -14.44
N TYR A 129 -4.17 -3.40 -13.44
CA TYR A 129 -2.83 -3.96 -13.58
C TYR A 129 -1.95 -3.13 -14.53
N GLY A 130 -1.27 -3.74 -15.48
CA GLY A 130 -0.42 -3.05 -16.45
C GLY A 130 -1.10 -1.95 -17.31
N LYS A 131 -2.40 -1.68 -17.11
CA LYS A 131 -3.15 -0.55 -17.67
C LYS A 131 -3.75 0.36 -16.61
N GLY A 132 -3.44 0.15 -15.33
CA GLY A 132 -3.93 0.95 -14.20
C GLY A 132 -3.46 2.40 -14.24
N GLY A 133 -4.08 3.25 -13.41
CA GLY A 133 -3.76 4.68 -13.37
C GLY A 133 -2.45 5.04 -12.70
N MET A 134 -1.75 4.04 -12.11
CA MET A 134 -0.49 4.22 -11.37
C MET A 134 0.73 3.66 -12.12
N GLN A 135 0.62 3.44 -13.44
CA GLN A 135 1.75 2.99 -14.25
C GLN A 135 2.98 3.89 -14.07
N GLY A 136 4.16 3.28 -14.00
CA GLY A 136 5.44 3.96 -13.78
C GLY A 136 5.70 4.36 -12.33
N LYS A 137 4.77 4.12 -11.41
CA LYS A 137 4.96 4.31 -9.97
C LYS A 137 5.28 2.98 -9.29
N LYS A 138 6.07 3.04 -8.22
CA LYS A 138 6.46 1.85 -7.44
C LYS A 138 5.74 1.80 -6.11
N ALA A 139 5.51 0.59 -5.60
CA ALA A 139 5.02 0.36 -4.25
C ALA A 139 5.99 -0.57 -3.50
N LEU A 140 6.25 -0.28 -2.23
CA LEU A 140 7.03 -1.12 -1.33
C LEU A 140 6.27 -1.29 -0.02
N VAL A 141 6.08 -2.52 0.40
CA VAL A 141 5.53 -2.84 1.72
C VAL A 141 6.67 -3.12 2.69
N CYS A 142 6.63 -2.47 3.86
CA CYS A 142 7.48 -2.75 5.00
C CYS A 142 6.58 -3.11 6.18
N THR A 143 6.57 -4.38 6.58
CA THR A 143 5.65 -4.87 7.62
C THR A 143 6.37 -5.53 8.78
N THR A 144 5.76 -5.46 9.96
CA THR A 144 6.21 -6.13 11.19
C THR A 144 5.21 -7.21 11.58
N LEU A 145 5.69 -8.32 12.12
CA LEU A 145 4.82 -9.40 12.61
C LEU A 145 5.45 -10.18 13.78
N GLY A 146 4.62 -10.89 14.53
CA GLY A 146 5.05 -11.67 15.71
C GLY A 146 5.56 -13.08 15.39
N GLY A 147 5.22 -13.63 14.22
CA GLY A 147 5.69 -14.96 13.79
C GLY A 147 7.16 -14.95 13.41
N ARG A 148 7.78 -16.13 13.46
CA ARG A 148 9.17 -16.35 13.01
C ARG A 148 9.19 -16.61 11.51
N GLU A 149 10.29 -16.26 10.85
CA GLU A 149 10.44 -16.41 9.40
C GLU A 149 10.14 -17.84 8.91
N TYR A 150 10.67 -18.84 9.58
CA TYR A 150 10.46 -20.25 9.20
C TYR A 150 9.00 -20.75 9.32
N MET A 151 8.12 -19.97 9.94
CA MET A 151 6.68 -20.26 9.99
C MET A 151 5.97 -19.91 8.68
N PHE A 152 6.66 -19.19 7.79
CA PHE A 152 6.18 -18.74 6.47
C PHE A 152 7.02 -19.38 5.37
N GLY A 153 6.43 -19.54 4.18
CA GLY A 153 7.05 -20.24 3.05
C GLY A 153 6.41 -21.59 2.80
N ASP A 154 6.89 -22.32 1.79
CA ASP A 154 6.26 -23.55 1.30
C ASP A 154 6.16 -24.66 2.37
N GLN A 155 7.10 -24.72 3.29
CA GLN A 155 7.13 -25.68 4.39
C GLN A 155 6.67 -25.07 5.74
N GLY A 156 6.35 -23.78 5.76
CA GLY A 156 5.91 -23.06 6.95
C GLY A 156 4.45 -23.38 7.29
N ILE A 157 4.12 -23.44 8.59
CA ILE A 157 2.76 -23.73 9.07
C ILE A 157 1.71 -22.74 8.54
N HIS A 158 2.13 -21.51 8.19
CA HIS A 158 1.26 -20.47 7.67
C HIS A 158 1.24 -20.39 6.13
N GLY A 159 2.07 -21.17 5.42
CA GLY A 159 2.26 -21.00 3.98
C GLY A 159 3.01 -19.72 3.63
N GLN A 160 3.00 -19.33 2.36
CA GLN A 160 3.70 -18.14 1.88
C GLN A 160 3.08 -16.85 2.41
N LEU A 161 3.91 -15.89 2.86
CA LEU A 161 3.45 -14.57 3.26
C LEU A 161 3.17 -13.68 2.04
N TYR A 162 4.01 -13.73 1.01
CA TYR A 162 3.86 -13.01 -0.25
C TYR A 162 4.18 -13.93 -1.44
N GLY A 163 3.96 -13.46 -2.64
CA GLY A 163 4.03 -14.28 -3.85
C GLY A 163 2.65 -14.66 -4.37
N PRO A 164 2.56 -15.55 -5.40
CA PRO A 164 1.30 -15.87 -6.09
C PRO A 164 0.22 -16.48 -5.18
N SER A 165 0.64 -17.24 -4.15
CA SER A 165 -0.25 -17.89 -3.17
C SER A 165 -0.15 -17.26 -1.77
N GLY A 166 0.55 -16.13 -1.63
CA GLY A 166 0.84 -15.52 -0.35
C GLY A 166 -0.38 -14.86 0.30
N MET A 167 -0.38 -14.80 1.64
CA MET A 167 -1.46 -14.19 2.43
C MET A 167 -1.66 -12.71 2.09
N LEU A 168 -0.59 -11.98 1.79
CA LEU A 168 -0.64 -10.57 1.38
C LEU A 168 -1.01 -10.36 -0.09
N ARG A 169 -1.38 -11.41 -0.83
CA ARG A 169 -1.76 -11.30 -2.24
C ARG A 169 -2.89 -10.30 -2.47
N SER A 170 -3.89 -10.25 -1.59
CA SER A 170 -5.00 -9.29 -1.68
C SER A 170 -4.53 -7.83 -1.62
N VAL A 171 -3.46 -7.56 -0.89
CA VAL A 171 -2.85 -6.23 -0.79
C VAL A 171 -1.90 -5.99 -1.95
N LEU A 172 -0.89 -6.85 -2.11
CA LEU A 172 0.20 -6.65 -3.07
C LEU A 172 -0.29 -6.69 -4.52
N GLN A 173 -1.04 -7.75 -4.88
CA GLN A 173 -1.62 -7.88 -6.21
C GLN A 173 -2.98 -7.20 -6.32
N GLY A 174 -3.89 -7.47 -5.34
CA GLY A 174 -5.30 -7.09 -5.44
C GLY A 174 -5.57 -5.59 -5.22
N ALA A 175 -4.69 -4.86 -4.52
CA ALA A 175 -4.80 -3.41 -4.36
C ALA A 175 -3.68 -2.69 -5.12
N LEU A 176 -2.41 -2.89 -4.74
CA LEU A 176 -1.27 -2.13 -5.26
C LEU A 176 -1.00 -2.44 -6.74
N GLY A 177 -0.90 -3.72 -7.10
CA GLY A 177 -0.75 -4.14 -8.49
C GLY A 177 -1.98 -3.82 -9.34
N TYR A 178 -3.19 -3.96 -8.77
CA TYR A 178 -4.44 -3.71 -9.48
C TYR A 178 -4.56 -2.28 -10.00
N VAL A 179 -4.08 -1.28 -9.26
CA VAL A 179 -4.06 0.11 -9.71
C VAL A 179 -2.89 0.43 -10.65
N GLY A 180 -2.01 -0.55 -10.93
CA GLY A 180 -0.95 -0.45 -11.94
C GLY A 180 0.43 -0.08 -11.42
N MET A 181 0.68 -0.18 -10.12
CA MET A 181 2.03 0.03 -9.58
C MET A 181 2.94 -1.18 -9.80
N ASP A 182 4.23 -0.93 -10.02
CA ASP A 182 5.29 -1.92 -9.91
C ASP A 182 5.51 -2.22 -8.42
N VAL A 183 5.03 -3.37 -7.97
CA VAL A 183 5.12 -3.77 -6.56
C VAL A 183 6.47 -4.42 -6.32
N LEU A 184 7.29 -3.78 -5.50
CA LEU A 184 8.58 -4.31 -5.08
C LEU A 184 8.39 -5.41 -4.04
N GLU A 185 9.30 -6.38 -4.02
CA GLU A 185 9.31 -7.43 -3.01
C GLU A 185 9.29 -6.83 -1.59
N PRO A 186 8.39 -7.26 -0.69
CA PRO A 186 8.21 -6.66 0.63
C PRO A 186 9.47 -6.77 1.52
N PHE A 187 9.65 -5.81 2.42
CA PHE A 187 10.53 -5.95 3.58
C PHE A 187 9.70 -6.42 4.77
N VAL A 188 10.11 -7.53 5.39
CA VAL A 188 9.38 -8.14 6.50
C VAL A 188 10.28 -8.21 7.74
N ALA A 189 9.85 -7.59 8.83
CA ALA A 189 10.49 -7.72 10.14
C ALA A 189 9.76 -8.78 10.97
N TYR A 190 10.35 -9.96 11.06
CA TYR A 190 9.78 -11.10 11.76
C TYR A 190 10.02 -11.04 13.27
N HIS A 191 9.15 -11.66 14.03
CA HIS A 191 9.26 -11.92 15.48
C HIS A 191 9.44 -10.65 16.33
N VAL A 192 9.02 -9.52 15.84
CA VAL A 192 9.33 -8.18 16.36
C VAL A 192 9.04 -7.99 17.86
N PRO A 193 7.90 -8.46 18.45
CA PRO A 193 7.66 -8.27 19.88
C PRO A 193 8.68 -8.98 20.78
N TYR A 194 9.36 -10.04 20.27
CA TYR A 194 10.14 -10.99 21.06
C TYR A 194 11.64 -10.94 20.79
N VAL A 195 12.10 -10.18 19.80
CA VAL A 195 13.51 -10.03 19.49
C VAL A 195 14.22 -9.07 20.45
N SER A 196 15.51 -9.33 20.72
CA SER A 196 16.34 -8.50 21.56
C SER A 196 16.57 -7.09 21.00
N ALA A 197 17.11 -6.20 21.82
CA ALA A 197 17.48 -4.86 21.36
C ALA A 197 18.56 -4.89 20.26
N GLU A 198 19.49 -5.84 20.33
CA GLU A 198 20.55 -5.99 19.32
C GLU A 198 19.99 -6.52 17.99
N GLU A 199 19.11 -7.51 18.02
CA GLU A 199 18.42 -7.98 16.82
C GLU A 199 17.58 -6.88 16.16
N ARG A 200 16.91 -6.02 16.96
CA ARG A 200 16.19 -4.85 16.43
C ARG A 200 17.12 -3.89 15.70
N LYS A 201 18.31 -3.62 16.21
CA LYS A 201 19.31 -2.78 15.52
C LYS A 201 19.75 -3.42 14.21
N GLY A 202 19.95 -4.74 14.19
CA GLY A 202 20.25 -5.51 12.98
C GLY A 202 19.15 -5.37 11.92
N ILE A 203 17.88 -5.53 12.32
CA ILE A 203 16.73 -5.36 11.41
C ILE A 203 16.69 -3.93 10.84
N LEU A 204 16.89 -2.89 11.66
CA LEU A 204 16.92 -1.51 11.18
C LEU A 204 18.10 -1.26 10.21
N SER A 205 19.26 -1.88 10.47
CA SER A 205 20.41 -1.80 9.57
C SER A 205 20.13 -2.46 8.22
N ASN A 206 19.51 -3.65 8.24
CA ASN A 206 19.10 -4.37 7.03
C ASN A 206 18.04 -3.57 6.25
N TRP A 207 17.10 -2.95 6.96
CA TRP A 207 16.12 -2.08 6.33
C TRP A 207 16.77 -0.86 5.65
N ARG A 208 17.72 -0.20 6.34
CA ARG A 208 18.49 0.91 5.75
C ARG A 208 19.23 0.45 4.49
N GLN A 209 19.91 -0.69 4.53
CA GLN A 209 20.60 -1.23 3.37
C GLN A 209 19.63 -1.52 2.22
N SER A 210 18.48 -2.11 2.51
CA SER A 210 17.41 -2.38 1.55
C SER A 210 16.89 -1.11 0.85
N LEU A 211 16.87 0.02 1.56
CA LEU A 211 16.48 1.32 0.99
C LEU A 211 17.57 1.91 0.10
N LEU A 212 18.84 1.66 0.39
CA LEU A 212 19.96 2.06 -0.48
C LEU A 212 19.93 1.27 -1.81
N GLU A 213 19.37 0.07 -1.79
CA GLU A 213 19.32 -0.86 -2.93
C GLU A 213 17.95 -0.89 -3.65
N LEU A 214 17.11 0.13 -3.45
CA LEU A 214 15.76 0.19 -4.07
C LEU A 214 15.78 0.01 -5.59
N GLY A 215 16.84 0.46 -6.26
CA GLY A 215 16.97 0.36 -7.72
C GLY A 215 17.14 -1.06 -8.24
N THR A 216 17.65 -1.98 -7.42
CA THR A 216 17.90 -3.39 -7.76
C THR A 216 16.90 -4.35 -7.15
N ARG A 217 15.96 -3.84 -6.34
CA ARG A 217 14.96 -4.67 -5.66
C ARG A 217 14.03 -5.32 -6.67
N ALA A 218 13.79 -6.62 -6.49
CA ALA A 218 12.92 -7.40 -7.37
C ALA A 218 11.50 -6.82 -7.42
N VAL A 219 10.94 -6.78 -8.63
CA VAL A 219 9.54 -6.42 -8.87
C VAL A 219 8.74 -7.71 -8.90
N MET A 220 7.65 -7.75 -8.17
CA MET A 220 6.74 -8.90 -8.15
C MET A 220 5.98 -9.00 -9.47
N GLU A 221 5.82 -10.22 -9.96
CA GLU A 221 5.04 -10.49 -11.16
C GLU A 221 3.56 -10.19 -10.92
N MET A 222 2.95 -9.44 -11.85
CA MET A 222 1.52 -9.10 -11.83
C MET A 222 0.80 -9.75 -13.01
N PRO A 223 -0.53 -9.95 -12.92
CA PRO A 223 -1.32 -10.51 -14.01
C PRO A 223 -1.12 -9.74 -15.32
N SER A 224 -0.82 -10.47 -16.40
CA SER A 224 -0.78 -9.96 -17.78
C SER A 224 -2.14 -10.16 -18.46
N PHE A 225 -2.43 -9.33 -19.47
CA PHE A 225 -3.62 -9.48 -20.30
C PHE A 225 -3.41 -10.42 -21.50
N ASP A 226 -2.21 -10.92 -21.73
CA ASP A 226 -1.84 -11.64 -22.96
C ASP A 226 -2.66 -12.92 -23.18
N GLY A 227 -3.08 -13.55 -22.10
CA GLY A 227 -3.93 -14.76 -22.12
C GLY A 227 -5.44 -14.49 -22.14
N TYR A 228 -5.91 -13.23 -22.27
CA TYR A 228 -7.30 -12.87 -22.12
C TYR A 228 -7.85 -12.11 -23.33
N ASP A 229 -9.16 -12.24 -23.56
CA ASP A 229 -9.88 -11.41 -24.53
C ASP A 229 -10.21 -10.01 -23.93
N GLU A 230 -10.93 -9.20 -24.70
CA GLU A 230 -11.30 -7.85 -24.29
C GLU A 230 -12.30 -7.79 -23.11
N THR A 231 -12.92 -8.92 -22.76
CA THR A 231 -13.84 -9.06 -21.62
C THR A 231 -13.18 -9.71 -20.41
N PHE A 232 -11.86 -9.92 -20.46
CA PHE A 232 -11.04 -10.64 -19.47
C PHE A 232 -11.38 -12.15 -19.37
N LYS A 233 -11.99 -12.73 -20.39
CA LYS A 233 -12.18 -14.16 -20.49
C LYS A 233 -10.90 -14.81 -20.99
N PRO A 234 -10.43 -15.92 -20.37
CA PRO A 234 -9.26 -16.63 -20.84
C PRO A 234 -9.44 -17.04 -22.31
N ARG A 235 -8.41 -16.82 -23.11
CA ARG A 235 -8.36 -17.36 -24.50
C ARG A 235 -8.03 -18.84 -24.42
N CYS A 236 -8.77 -19.67 -25.08
CA CYS A 236 -8.54 -21.09 -25.21
C CYS A 236 -7.32 -21.36 -26.11
#